data_ea47874c5974edac4a1e5dcae986f043
#
_entry.id   ea47874c5974edac4a1e5dcae986f043
#
_cell.length_a   1.000
_cell.length_b   1.000
_cell.length_c   1.000
_cell.angle_alpha   90.00
_cell.angle_beta   90.00
_cell.angle_gamma   90.00
#
_symmetry.space_group_name_H-M   'P 1'
#
loop_
_entity.id
_entity.type
_entity.pdbx_description
1 polymer ?
#
loop_
_entity_poly.entity_id
_entity_poly.type
_entity_poly.pdbx_seq_one_letter_code
_entity_poly.pdbx_strand_id
1 'polypeptide(L)'
;MRTIEFDTHFYKKLWTLMVPIMVQNLMLALVAVADAFMLGGMDQNYMSAVSLATQIQFIQNMFLSAATAGLAILGAQYWGKQDIKALDDIFALAIRICGIVSVLFFVACAFFPRYLMLIFTNEPVLIDYGVNYLKIASFSYLLTGFSQCYIVMMKISEHAGTAAAVSSITVLINIVLNAVFIYGAFGIESMNVRGAALATLISRVLELMLSITFSYRPGYILSLIHISEPTRLGMI
;
A
#
# COMPACT_ATOMS: atom_id res chain seq x y z
N MET A 1 40.33 -9.86 -7.13
CA MET A 1 39.10 -9.06 -6.92
C MET A 1 38.98 -8.13 -8.10
N ARG A 2 37.97 -8.30 -8.98
CA ARG A 2 37.67 -7.30 -10.02
C ARG A 2 37.05 -6.11 -9.30
N THR A 3 37.73 -4.98 -9.27
CA THR A 3 37.13 -3.69 -8.91
C THR A 3 36.04 -3.39 -9.92
N ILE A 4 34.79 -3.38 -9.49
CA ILE A 4 33.67 -2.96 -10.32
C ILE A 4 33.82 -1.44 -10.46
N GLU A 5 34.33 -0.97 -11.59
CA GLU A 5 34.28 0.45 -11.95
C GLU A 5 32.82 0.76 -12.27
N PHE A 6 32.15 1.45 -11.36
CA PHE A 6 30.81 1.97 -11.58
C PHE A 6 30.92 3.21 -12.49
N ASP A 7 30.45 3.07 -13.73
CA ASP A 7 30.36 4.16 -14.69
C ASP A 7 29.33 5.21 -14.25
N THR A 8 29.49 6.44 -14.73
CA THR A 8 28.55 7.57 -14.52
C THR A 8 27.13 7.22 -14.90
N HIS A 9 26.94 6.37 -15.91
CA HIS A 9 25.63 5.82 -16.31
C HIS A 9 24.97 5.00 -15.19
N PHE A 10 25.74 4.18 -14.47
CA PHE A 10 25.26 3.39 -13.34
C PHE A 10 24.75 4.29 -12.21
N TYR A 11 25.54 5.30 -11.81
CA TYR A 11 25.11 6.23 -10.76
C TYR A 11 23.87 7.02 -11.16
N LYS A 12 23.75 7.46 -12.40
CA LYS A 12 22.57 8.15 -12.91
C LYS A 12 21.33 7.26 -12.81
N LYS A 13 21.42 6.00 -13.24
CA LYS A 13 20.31 5.03 -13.15
C LYS A 13 19.92 4.73 -11.70
N LEU A 14 20.93 4.57 -10.83
CA LEU A 14 20.73 4.35 -9.40
C LEU A 14 19.92 5.50 -8.76
N TRP A 15 20.36 6.75 -8.97
CA TRP A 15 19.66 7.93 -8.45
C TRP A 15 18.26 8.09 -9.00
N THR A 16 18.05 7.79 -10.28
CA THR A 16 16.72 7.85 -10.92
C THR A 16 15.73 6.87 -10.27
N LEU A 17 16.19 5.75 -9.75
CA LEU A 17 15.35 4.78 -9.03
C LEU A 17 15.25 5.09 -7.53
N MET A 18 16.36 5.46 -6.89
CA MET A 18 16.40 5.68 -5.43
C MET A 18 15.59 6.90 -4.99
N VAL A 19 15.77 8.04 -5.67
CA VAL A 19 15.12 9.30 -5.25
C VAL A 19 13.59 9.19 -5.22
N PRO A 20 12.90 8.67 -6.23
CA PRO A 20 11.46 8.48 -6.16
C PRO A 20 11.03 7.55 -5.02
N ILE A 21 11.77 6.48 -4.76
CA ILE A 21 11.47 5.54 -3.66
C ILE A 21 11.66 6.23 -2.30
N MET A 22 12.71 7.02 -2.14
CA MET A 22 12.93 7.80 -0.90
C MET A 22 11.81 8.81 -0.67
N VAL A 23 11.39 9.55 -1.71
CA VAL A 23 10.26 10.48 -1.65
C VAL A 23 8.97 9.73 -1.28
N GLN A 24 8.70 8.59 -1.91
CA GLN A 24 7.55 7.76 -1.58
C GLN A 24 7.53 7.37 -0.10
N ASN A 25 8.64 6.88 0.43
CA ASN A 25 8.73 6.46 1.84
C ASN A 25 8.56 7.66 2.79
N LEU A 26 9.12 8.82 2.45
CA LEU A 26 8.93 10.06 3.21
C LEU A 26 7.45 10.47 3.23
N MET A 27 6.77 10.44 2.08
CA MET A 27 5.35 10.77 1.98
C MET A 27 4.49 9.81 2.83
N LEU A 28 4.79 8.50 2.81
CA LEU A 28 4.10 7.52 3.65
C LEU A 28 4.31 7.78 5.15
N ALA A 29 5.51 8.20 5.56
CA ALA A 29 5.76 8.59 6.96
C ALA A 29 4.99 9.85 7.35
N LEU A 30 4.84 10.82 6.44
CA LEU A 30 4.08 12.06 6.70
C LEU A 30 2.59 11.81 6.96
N VAL A 31 1.99 10.77 6.36
CA VAL A 31 0.59 10.39 6.66
C VAL A 31 0.43 10.07 8.15
N ALA A 32 1.29 9.20 8.68
CA ALA A 32 1.19 8.78 10.07
C ALA A 32 1.33 9.96 11.04
N VAL A 33 2.21 10.91 10.71
CA VAL A 33 2.38 12.15 11.49
C VAL A 33 1.15 13.05 11.37
N ALA A 34 0.60 13.22 10.15
CA ALA A 34 -0.58 14.04 9.92
C ALA A 34 -1.81 13.46 10.65
N ASP A 35 -2.04 12.16 10.56
CA ASP A 35 -3.14 11.46 11.24
C ASP A 35 -3.04 11.64 12.76
N ALA A 36 -1.85 11.42 13.33
CA ALA A 36 -1.61 11.61 14.75
C ALA A 36 -1.84 13.06 15.20
N PHE A 37 -1.36 14.04 14.43
CA PHE A 37 -1.53 15.44 14.72
C PHE A 37 -3.00 15.88 14.65
N MET A 38 -3.74 15.44 13.62
CA MET A 38 -5.15 15.79 13.43
C MET A 38 -6.04 15.19 14.52
N LEU A 39 -5.85 13.92 14.86
CA LEU A 39 -6.63 13.26 15.91
C LEU A 39 -6.25 13.74 17.31
N GLY A 40 -4.95 13.98 17.57
CA GLY A 40 -4.47 14.48 18.84
C GLY A 40 -4.92 15.92 19.14
N GLY A 41 -5.17 16.70 18.09
CA GLY A 41 -5.74 18.04 18.22
C GLY A 41 -7.21 18.06 18.66
N MET A 42 -7.93 16.95 18.53
CA MET A 42 -9.32 16.82 18.97
C MET A 42 -9.43 16.17 20.37
N ASP A 43 -8.89 14.96 20.51
CA ASP A 43 -8.90 14.20 21.76
C ASP A 43 -7.71 13.22 21.78
N GLN A 44 -6.97 13.23 22.88
CA GLN A 44 -5.83 12.33 23.08
C GLN A 44 -6.23 10.85 23.02
N ASN A 45 -7.45 10.51 23.44
CA ASN A 45 -7.97 9.15 23.38
C ASN A 45 -8.17 8.70 21.93
N TYR A 46 -8.58 9.58 21.02
CA TYR A 46 -8.71 9.25 19.59
C TYR A 46 -7.35 8.91 18.98
N MET A 47 -6.34 9.77 19.23
CA MET A 47 -4.98 9.54 18.78
C MET A 47 -4.43 8.20 19.32
N SER A 48 -4.60 7.97 20.63
CA SER A 48 -4.10 6.76 21.29
C SER A 48 -4.77 5.50 20.74
N ALA A 49 -6.10 5.51 20.58
CA ALA A 49 -6.86 4.38 20.06
C ALA A 49 -6.47 4.04 18.60
N VAL A 50 -6.33 5.05 17.74
CA VAL A 50 -5.91 4.85 16.34
C VAL A 50 -4.46 4.40 16.26
N SER A 51 -3.56 4.95 17.10
CA SER A 51 -2.17 4.51 17.16
C SER A 51 -2.04 3.03 17.54
N LEU A 52 -2.84 2.54 18.49
CA LEU A 52 -2.87 1.13 18.85
C LEU A 52 -3.46 0.27 17.72
N ALA A 53 -4.56 0.72 17.10
CA ALA A 53 -5.20 0.00 16.01
C ALA A 53 -4.28 -0.13 14.77
N THR A 54 -3.49 0.90 14.47
CA THR A 54 -2.54 0.89 13.35
C THR A 54 -1.35 -0.04 13.55
N GLN A 55 -1.07 -0.51 14.78
CA GLN A 55 -0.07 -1.57 15.00
C GLN A 55 -0.45 -2.86 14.27
N ILE A 56 -1.74 -3.15 14.13
CA ILE A 56 -2.22 -4.32 13.37
C ILE A 56 -1.87 -4.15 11.88
N GLN A 57 -2.07 -2.95 11.33
CA GLN A 57 -1.67 -2.63 9.96
C GLN A 57 -0.15 -2.73 9.77
N PHE A 58 0.63 -2.29 10.77
CA PHE A 58 2.08 -2.42 10.74
C PHE A 58 2.50 -3.89 10.64
N ILE A 59 1.89 -4.78 11.45
CA ILE A 59 2.15 -6.23 11.39
C ILE A 59 1.78 -6.78 10.01
N GLN A 60 0.61 -6.42 9.46
CA GLN A 60 0.22 -6.81 8.10
C GLN A 60 1.28 -6.37 7.07
N ASN A 61 1.73 -5.12 7.15
CA ASN A 61 2.74 -4.59 6.23
C ASN A 61 4.07 -5.34 6.30
N MET A 62 4.46 -5.89 7.46
CA MET A 62 5.65 -6.74 7.57
C MET A 62 5.51 -8.02 6.71
N PHE A 63 4.36 -8.69 6.76
CA PHE A 63 4.10 -9.87 5.92
C PHE A 63 4.05 -9.51 4.43
N LEU A 64 3.35 -8.43 4.08
CA LEU A 64 3.25 -7.96 2.70
C LEU A 64 4.63 -7.56 2.15
N SER A 65 5.46 -6.89 2.95
CA SER A 65 6.80 -6.47 2.53
C SER A 65 7.72 -7.66 2.28
N ALA A 66 7.61 -8.73 3.06
CA ALA A 66 8.37 -9.95 2.82
C ALA A 66 7.99 -10.59 1.46
N ALA A 67 6.68 -10.72 1.17
CA ALA A 67 6.19 -11.27 -0.09
C ALA A 67 6.58 -10.39 -1.28
N THR A 68 6.42 -9.07 -1.17
CA THR A 68 6.76 -8.13 -2.24
C THR A 68 8.27 -7.95 -2.42
N ALA A 69 9.10 -8.15 -1.39
CA ALA A 69 10.54 -8.21 -1.53
C ALA A 69 10.98 -9.42 -2.37
N GLY A 70 10.36 -10.59 -2.14
CA GLY A 70 10.55 -11.77 -2.99
C GLY A 70 10.20 -11.48 -4.45
N LEU A 71 9.03 -10.86 -4.70
CA LEU A 71 8.62 -10.40 -6.02
C LEU A 71 9.64 -9.44 -6.64
N ALA A 72 10.15 -8.46 -5.87
CA ALA A 72 11.10 -7.48 -6.36
C ALA A 72 12.43 -8.12 -6.78
N ILE A 73 12.97 -9.04 -5.97
CA ILE A 73 14.26 -9.68 -6.22
C ILE A 73 14.17 -10.61 -7.44
N LEU A 74 13.22 -11.53 -7.45
CA LEU A 74 13.05 -12.49 -8.55
C LEU A 74 12.56 -11.78 -9.82
N GLY A 75 11.59 -10.87 -9.68
CA GLY A 75 11.06 -10.10 -10.78
C GLY A 75 12.12 -9.28 -11.51
N ALA A 76 13.03 -8.61 -10.78
CA ALA A 76 14.12 -7.87 -11.40
C ALA A 76 15.10 -8.77 -12.18
N GLN A 77 15.36 -9.99 -11.67
CA GLN A 77 16.24 -10.95 -12.37
C GLN A 77 15.62 -11.45 -13.69
N TYR A 78 14.31 -11.79 -13.67
CA TYR A 78 13.63 -12.26 -14.87
C TYR A 78 13.31 -11.11 -15.85
N TRP A 79 13.07 -9.91 -15.34
CA TRP A 79 12.99 -8.70 -16.17
C TRP A 79 14.30 -8.44 -16.92
N GLY A 80 15.45 -8.56 -16.25
CA GLY A 80 16.77 -8.43 -16.87
C GLY A 80 17.05 -9.50 -17.93
N LYS A 81 16.45 -10.69 -17.82
CA LYS A 81 16.52 -11.78 -18.82
C LYS A 81 15.47 -11.66 -19.91
N GLN A 82 14.54 -10.72 -19.82
CA GLN A 82 13.40 -10.56 -20.72
C GLN A 82 12.47 -11.80 -20.74
N ASP A 83 12.42 -12.57 -19.66
CA ASP A 83 11.54 -13.72 -19.49
C ASP A 83 10.21 -13.28 -18.89
N ILE A 84 9.33 -12.79 -19.77
CA ILE A 84 8.03 -12.24 -19.38
C ILE A 84 7.12 -13.32 -18.78
N LYS A 85 7.23 -14.57 -19.25
CA LYS A 85 6.38 -15.66 -18.75
C LYS A 85 6.72 -16.03 -17.30
N ALA A 86 8.00 -16.17 -16.96
CA ALA A 86 8.42 -16.43 -15.59
C ALA A 86 8.04 -15.24 -14.67
N LEU A 87 8.09 -14.02 -15.20
CA LEU A 87 7.70 -12.81 -14.47
C LEU A 87 6.18 -12.80 -14.13
N ASP A 88 5.33 -13.25 -15.08
CA ASP A 88 3.90 -13.40 -14.85
C ASP A 88 3.60 -14.44 -13.76
N ASP A 89 4.25 -15.61 -13.83
CA ASP A 89 4.10 -16.65 -12.82
C ASP A 89 4.49 -16.16 -11.42
N ILE A 90 5.59 -15.40 -11.29
CA ILE A 90 6.05 -14.81 -10.03
C ILE A 90 5.06 -13.76 -9.53
N PHE A 91 4.55 -12.92 -10.41
CA PHE A 91 3.54 -11.91 -10.07
C PHE A 91 2.24 -12.56 -9.59
N ALA A 92 1.75 -13.59 -10.31
CA ALA A 92 0.57 -14.33 -9.91
C ALA A 92 0.74 -15.01 -8.54
N LEU A 93 1.92 -15.55 -8.25
CA LEU A 93 2.26 -16.11 -6.93
C LEU A 93 2.23 -15.03 -5.84
N ALA A 94 2.87 -13.89 -6.09
CA ALA A 94 2.90 -12.77 -5.15
C ALA A 94 1.48 -12.24 -4.85
N ILE A 95 0.64 -12.08 -5.87
CA ILE A 95 -0.78 -11.69 -5.71
C ILE A 95 -1.54 -12.68 -4.82
N ARG A 96 -1.33 -13.99 -5.01
CA ARG A 96 -1.98 -15.03 -4.19
C ARG A 96 -1.54 -14.95 -2.73
N ILE A 97 -0.23 -14.84 -2.47
CA ILE A 97 0.32 -14.74 -1.11
C ILE A 97 -0.18 -13.46 -0.43
N CYS A 98 -0.04 -12.31 -1.09
CA CYS A 98 -0.51 -11.03 -0.55
C CYS A 98 -2.03 -11.01 -0.36
N GLY A 99 -2.79 -11.65 -1.27
CA GLY A 99 -4.24 -11.81 -1.17
C GLY A 99 -4.64 -12.63 0.06
N ILE A 100 -3.99 -13.78 0.31
CA ILE A 100 -4.23 -14.62 1.49
C ILE A 100 -3.96 -13.80 2.77
N VAL A 101 -2.80 -13.13 2.86
CA VAL A 101 -2.46 -12.30 4.03
C VAL A 101 -3.51 -11.20 4.21
N SER A 102 -3.89 -10.50 3.15
CA SER A 102 -4.86 -9.42 3.20
C SER A 102 -6.25 -9.90 3.65
N VAL A 103 -6.71 -11.05 3.17
CA VAL A 103 -7.99 -11.66 3.58
C VAL A 103 -7.94 -12.08 5.06
N LEU A 104 -6.85 -12.66 5.53
CA LEU A 104 -6.68 -13.03 6.94
C LEU A 104 -6.80 -11.81 7.86
N PHE A 105 -6.09 -10.72 7.54
CA PHE A 105 -6.14 -9.48 8.33
C PHE A 105 -7.51 -8.80 8.22
N PHE A 106 -8.13 -8.80 7.04
CA PHE A 106 -9.50 -8.32 6.85
C PHE A 106 -10.48 -9.06 7.76
N VAL A 107 -10.48 -10.39 7.73
CA VAL A 107 -11.38 -11.23 8.56
C VAL A 107 -11.12 -10.98 10.04
N ALA A 108 -9.86 -10.94 10.47
CA ALA A 108 -9.50 -10.68 11.85
C ALA A 108 -10.00 -9.31 12.33
N CYS A 109 -9.77 -8.25 11.55
CA CYS A 109 -10.17 -6.89 11.92
C CYS A 109 -11.67 -6.62 11.76
N ALA A 110 -12.34 -7.23 10.79
CA ALA A 110 -13.78 -7.04 10.57
C ALA A 110 -14.65 -7.79 11.61
N PHE A 111 -14.28 -9.03 11.93
CA PHE A 111 -15.09 -9.90 12.78
C PHE A 111 -14.62 -9.96 14.24
N PHE A 112 -13.34 -9.76 14.49
CA PHE A 112 -12.74 -9.86 15.83
C PHE A 112 -12.01 -8.60 16.30
N PRO A 113 -12.46 -7.36 15.98
CA PRO A 113 -11.71 -6.13 16.27
C PRO A 113 -11.52 -5.91 17.78
N ARG A 114 -12.50 -6.31 18.60
CA ARG A 114 -12.43 -6.16 20.06
C ARG A 114 -11.31 -7.02 20.66
N TYR A 115 -11.19 -8.27 20.22
CA TYR A 115 -10.12 -9.16 20.70
C TYR A 115 -8.75 -8.67 20.28
N LEU A 116 -8.62 -8.11 19.07
CA LEU A 116 -7.36 -7.52 18.60
C LEU A 116 -6.98 -6.30 19.42
N MET A 117 -7.92 -5.42 19.77
CA MET A 117 -7.65 -4.27 20.63
C MET A 117 -7.25 -4.68 22.06
N LEU A 118 -7.84 -5.74 22.60
CA LEU A 118 -7.49 -6.28 23.92
C LEU A 118 -6.04 -6.78 24.02
N ILE A 119 -5.37 -7.07 22.90
CA ILE A 119 -3.94 -7.41 22.89
C ILE A 119 -3.08 -6.20 23.28
N PHE A 120 -3.54 -4.99 22.96
CA PHE A 120 -2.77 -3.76 23.10
C PHE A 120 -3.18 -2.91 24.32
N THR A 121 -4.45 -2.99 24.75
CA THR A 121 -4.96 -2.17 25.86
C THR A 121 -6.14 -2.82 26.58
N ASN A 122 -6.28 -2.51 27.87
CA ASN A 122 -7.45 -2.89 28.69
C ASN A 122 -8.41 -1.71 28.92
N GLU A 123 -8.09 -0.51 28.43
CA GLU A 123 -8.90 0.69 28.60
C GLU A 123 -10.16 0.63 27.72
N PRO A 124 -11.38 0.60 28.31
CA PRO A 124 -12.61 0.42 27.56
C PRO A 124 -12.83 1.48 26.47
N VAL A 125 -12.48 2.75 26.79
CA VAL A 125 -12.64 3.88 25.87
C VAL A 125 -11.77 3.71 24.61
N LEU A 126 -10.52 3.28 24.78
CA LEU A 126 -9.59 3.06 23.67
C LEU A 126 -10.02 1.85 22.84
N ILE A 127 -10.55 0.81 23.49
CA ILE A 127 -11.08 -0.37 22.80
C ILE A 127 -12.26 0.03 21.90
N ASP A 128 -13.21 0.80 22.41
CA ASP A 128 -14.41 1.17 21.64
C ASP A 128 -14.06 2.06 20.44
N TYR A 129 -13.15 3.03 20.60
CA TYR A 129 -12.67 3.83 19.46
C TYR A 129 -11.85 3.01 18.46
N GLY A 130 -10.97 2.12 18.95
CA GLY A 130 -10.20 1.23 18.11
C GLY A 130 -11.06 0.24 17.33
N VAL A 131 -12.11 -0.31 17.92
CA VAL A 131 -13.08 -1.17 17.25
C VAL A 131 -13.82 -0.43 16.14
N ASN A 132 -14.25 0.82 16.39
CA ASN A 132 -14.90 1.65 15.38
C ASN A 132 -13.96 1.96 14.20
N TYR A 133 -12.68 2.20 14.47
CA TYR A 133 -11.65 2.38 13.45
C TYR A 133 -11.43 1.10 12.63
N LEU A 134 -11.15 -0.03 13.30
CA LEU A 134 -10.79 -1.29 12.67
C LEU A 134 -11.87 -1.85 11.75
N LYS A 135 -13.15 -1.72 12.14
CA LYS A 135 -14.29 -2.16 11.31
C LYS A 135 -14.29 -1.51 9.92
N ILE A 136 -13.90 -0.26 9.82
CA ILE A 136 -13.83 0.46 8.53
C ILE A 136 -12.47 0.23 7.87
N ALA A 137 -11.38 0.36 8.65
CA ALA A 137 -10.02 0.20 8.15
C ALA A 137 -9.73 -1.21 7.63
N SER A 138 -10.43 -2.25 8.10
CA SER A 138 -10.28 -3.63 7.62
C SER A 138 -10.41 -3.76 6.11
N PHE A 139 -11.31 -3.01 5.48
CA PHE A 139 -11.47 -2.99 4.03
C PHE A 139 -10.24 -2.41 3.32
N SER A 140 -9.57 -1.42 3.92
CA SER A 140 -8.32 -0.89 3.38
C SER A 140 -7.19 -1.93 3.43
N TYR A 141 -7.17 -2.77 4.47
CA TYR A 141 -6.19 -3.85 4.62
C TYR A 141 -6.33 -4.90 3.52
N LEU A 142 -7.57 -5.19 3.11
CA LEU A 142 -7.83 -6.07 1.97
C LEU A 142 -7.22 -5.53 0.67
N LEU A 143 -7.35 -4.23 0.42
CA LEU A 143 -6.88 -3.59 -0.81
C LEU A 143 -5.35 -3.40 -0.84
N THR A 144 -4.74 -3.20 0.33
CA THR A 144 -3.30 -2.88 0.44
C THR A 144 -2.41 -3.96 -0.18
N GLY A 145 -2.71 -5.24 0.03
CA GLY A 145 -1.90 -6.33 -0.53
C GLY A 145 -1.87 -6.35 -2.05
N PHE A 146 -2.99 -6.04 -2.68
CA PHE A 146 -3.05 -5.98 -4.15
C PHE A 146 -2.31 -4.74 -4.67
N SER A 147 -2.56 -3.55 -4.11
CA SER A 147 -1.90 -2.33 -4.57
C SER A 147 -0.37 -2.40 -4.44
N GLN A 148 0.15 -3.02 -3.37
CA GLN A 148 1.58 -3.22 -3.18
C GLN A 148 2.21 -4.07 -4.28
N CYS A 149 1.56 -5.15 -4.74
CA CYS A 149 2.06 -5.98 -5.83
C CYS A 149 2.18 -5.17 -7.13
N TYR A 150 1.16 -4.37 -7.49
CA TYR A 150 1.21 -3.52 -8.69
C TYR A 150 2.28 -2.43 -8.59
N ILE A 151 2.42 -1.79 -7.43
CA ILE A 151 3.45 -0.77 -7.19
C ILE A 151 4.86 -1.37 -7.34
N VAL A 152 5.08 -2.59 -6.83
CA VAL A 152 6.37 -3.27 -6.98
C VAL A 152 6.64 -3.66 -8.43
N MET A 153 5.63 -4.10 -9.17
CA MET A 153 5.78 -4.39 -10.62
C MET A 153 6.17 -3.13 -11.41
N MET A 154 5.59 -1.96 -11.10
CA MET A 154 6.02 -0.70 -11.71
C MET A 154 7.48 -0.38 -11.40
N LYS A 155 7.96 -0.67 -10.19
CA LYS A 155 9.38 -0.46 -9.82
C LYS A 155 10.31 -1.42 -10.56
N ILE A 156 9.93 -2.69 -10.72
CA ILE A 156 10.69 -3.70 -11.49
C ILE A 156 10.82 -3.28 -12.95
N SER A 157 9.75 -2.71 -13.54
CA SER A 157 9.75 -2.20 -14.92
C SER A 157 10.46 -0.84 -15.08
N GLU A 158 11.29 -0.44 -14.12
CA GLU A 158 12.05 0.82 -14.12
C GLU A 158 11.19 2.09 -14.07
N HIS A 159 9.89 1.96 -13.76
CA HIS A 159 8.95 3.08 -13.62
C HIS A 159 8.74 3.50 -12.15
N ALA A 160 9.81 3.51 -11.36
CA ALA A 160 9.76 3.89 -9.94
C ALA A 160 9.19 5.31 -9.72
N GLY A 161 9.41 6.23 -10.66
CA GLY A 161 8.83 7.57 -10.61
C GLY A 161 7.31 7.57 -10.65
N THR A 162 6.70 6.73 -11.51
CA THR A 162 5.23 6.58 -11.57
C THR A 162 4.69 5.93 -10.29
N ALA A 163 5.37 4.89 -9.79
CA ALA A 163 4.99 4.26 -8.52
C ALA A 163 5.02 5.26 -7.35
N ALA A 164 6.07 6.08 -7.27
CA ALA A 164 6.19 7.15 -6.27
C ALA A 164 5.11 8.23 -6.44
N ALA A 165 4.79 8.62 -7.68
CA ALA A 165 3.75 9.61 -7.95
C ALA A 165 2.36 9.11 -7.53
N VAL A 166 2.01 7.86 -7.87
CA VAL A 166 0.74 7.23 -7.45
C VAL A 166 0.63 7.25 -5.93
N SER A 167 1.64 6.75 -5.22
CA SER A 167 1.62 6.72 -3.75
C SER A 167 1.60 8.13 -3.15
N SER A 168 2.34 9.10 -3.68
CA SER A 168 2.36 10.47 -3.16
C SER A 168 1.03 11.19 -3.36
N ILE A 169 0.40 11.02 -4.52
CA ILE A 169 -0.93 11.61 -4.80
C ILE A 169 -1.97 11.04 -3.84
N THR A 170 -1.98 9.72 -3.64
CA THR A 170 -2.94 9.09 -2.73
C THR A 170 -2.71 9.45 -1.27
N VAL A 171 -1.46 9.69 -0.86
CA VAL A 171 -1.11 10.26 0.44
C VAL A 171 -1.67 11.66 0.62
N LEU A 172 -1.47 12.54 -0.35
CA LEU A 172 -2.01 13.90 -0.29
C LEU A 172 -3.55 13.90 -0.22
N ILE A 173 -4.20 13.06 -1.01
CA ILE A 173 -5.66 12.87 -0.96
C ILE A 173 -6.08 12.37 0.43
N ASN A 174 -5.35 11.43 1.02
CA ASN A 174 -5.63 10.93 2.37
C ASN A 174 -5.56 12.04 3.41
N ILE A 175 -4.53 12.88 3.40
CA ILE A 175 -4.39 14.00 4.33
C ILE A 175 -5.55 14.99 4.18
N VAL A 176 -5.95 15.32 2.95
CA VAL A 176 -7.09 16.22 2.69
C VAL A 176 -8.41 15.59 3.17
N LEU A 177 -8.64 14.32 2.87
CA LEU A 177 -9.84 13.60 3.32
C LEU A 177 -9.89 13.47 4.84
N ASN A 178 -8.75 13.24 5.49
CA ASN A 178 -8.65 13.24 6.96
C ASN A 178 -9.07 14.59 7.52
N ALA A 179 -8.56 15.71 6.98
CA ALA A 179 -8.97 17.03 7.42
C ALA A 179 -10.48 17.24 7.26
N VAL A 180 -11.06 16.80 6.16
CA VAL A 180 -12.51 16.94 5.89
C VAL A 180 -13.34 16.07 6.84
N PHE A 181 -13.00 14.81 7.02
CA PHE A 181 -13.84 13.86 7.78
C PHE A 181 -13.59 13.91 9.28
N ILE A 182 -12.37 14.21 9.72
CA ILE A 182 -12.07 14.31 11.16
C ILE A 182 -12.68 15.58 11.75
N TYR A 183 -12.41 16.74 11.12
CA TYR A 183 -12.88 18.02 11.67
C TYR A 183 -14.32 18.38 11.26
N GLY A 184 -14.81 17.80 10.17
CA GLY A 184 -16.08 18.16 9.57
C GLY A 184 -15.96 19.42 8.72
N ALA A 185 -16.07 19.29 7.39
CA ALA A 185 -16.02 20.42 6.46
C ALA A 185 -16.99 20.18 5.31
N PHE A 186 -17.31 21.21 4.54
CA PHE A 186 -18.19 21.14 3.37
C PHE A 186 -19.58 20.56 3.65
N GLY A 187 -20.12 20.76 4.87
CA GLY A 187 -21.44 20.25 5.26
C GLY A 187 -21.45 18.81 5.76
N ILE A 188 -20.27 18.19 5.91
CA ILE A 188 -20.11 16.87 6.51
C ILE A 188 -19.88 17.06 8.02
N GLU A 189 -20.64 16.34 8.85
CA GLU A 189 -20.41 16.32 10.30
C GLU A 189 -19.07 15.64 10.65
N SER A 190 -18.45 16.08 11.74
CA SER A 190 -17.21 15.49 12.25
C SER A 190 -17.42 14.00 12.56
N MET A 191 -16.63 13.14 11.92
CA MET A 191 -16.69 11.69 12.09
C MET A 191 -15.58 11.15 13.01
N ASN A 192 -14.68 12.03 13.50
CA ASN A 192 -13.58 11.69 14.41
C ASN A 192 -12.78 10.47 13.91
N VAL A 193 -12.64 9.43 14.76
CA VAL A 193 -11.91 8.19 14.46
C VAL A 193 -12.46 7.45 13.23
N ARG A 194 -13.78 7.46 13.02
CA ARG A 194 -14.39 6.86 11.81
C ARG A 194 -14.01 7.62 10.55
N GLY A 195 -13.88 8.92 10.65
CA GLY A 195 -13.45 9.79 9.55
C GLY A 195 -12.04 9.43 9.06
N ALA A 196 -11.10 9.22 9.98
CA ALA A 196 -9.75 8.79 9.66
C ALA A 196 -9.73 7.42 8.94
N ALA A 197 -10.53 6.46 9.41
CA ALA A 197 -10.64 5.15 8.78
C ALA A 197 -11.25 5.21 7.37
N LEU A 198 -12.27 6.07 7.15
CA LEU A 198 -12.89 6.28 5.84
C LEU A 198 -11.93 6.97 4.86
N ALA A 199 -11.21 7.98 5.30
CA ALA A 199 -10.19 8.66 4.48
C ALA A 199 -9.13 7.67 4.01
N THR A 200 -8.65 6.81 4.92
CA THR A 200 -7.70 5.75 4.59
C THR A 200 -8.29 4.77 3.58
N LEU A 201 -9.52 4.31 3.77
CA LEU A 201 -10.18 3.38 2.86
C LEU A 201 -10.31 3.98 1.43
N ILE A 202 -10.82 5.20 1.32
CA ILE A 202 -10.99 5.88 0.02
C ILE A 202 -9.64 6.03 -0.67
N SER A 203 -8.61 6.44 0.06
CA SER A 203 -7.26 6.60 -0.48
C SER A 203 -6.66 5.27 -0.98
N ARG A 204 -6.92 4.15 -0.29
CA ARG A 204 -6.48 2.83 -0.73
C ARG A 204 -7.24 2.31 -1.95
N VAL A 205 -8.53 2.62 -2.06
CA VAL A 205 -9.29 2.35 -3.29
C VAL A 205 -8.68 3.11 -4.47
N LEU A 206 -8.42 4.41 -4.31
CA LEU A 206 -7.79 5.22 -5.35
C LEU A 206 -6.37 4.74 -5.69
N GLU A 207 -5.57 4.39 -4.69
CA GLU A 207 -4.23 3.83 -4.90
C GLU A 207 -4.28 2.57 -5.75
N LEU A 208 -5.17 1.64 -5.43
CA LEU A 208 -5.33 0.41 -6.20
C LEU A 208 -5.79 0.69 -7.63
N MET A 209 -6.81 1.54 -7.81
CA MET A 209 -7.29 1.90 -9.15
C MET A 209 -6.20 2.55 -10.00
N LEU A 210 -5.47 3.51 -9.44
CA LEU A 210 -4.36 4.16 -10.14
C LEU A 210 -3.23 3.16 -10.44
N SER A 211 -2.86 2.31 -9.48
CA SER A 211 -1.81 1.32 -9.66
C SER A 211 -2.14 0.35 -10.79
N ILE A 212 -3.37 -0.15 -10.85
CA ILE A 212 -3.85 -1.00 -11.95
C ILE A 212 -3.80 -0.22 -13.27
N THR A 213 -4.41 0.96 -13.34
CA THR A 213 -4.51 1.74 -14.56
C THR A 213 -3.13 2.07 -15.16
N PHE A 214 -2.18 2.47 -14.30
CA PHE A 214 -0.83 2.78 -14.76
C PHE A 214 -0.03 1.53 -15.13
N SER A 215 -0.23 0.41 -14.45
CA SER A 215 0.49 -0.84 -14.72
C SER A 215 0.15 -1.45 -16.09
N TYR A 216 -1.03 -1.16 -16.64
CA TYR A 216 -1.43 -1.62 -17.98
C TYR A 216 -1.08 -0.64 -19.11
N ARG A 217 -0.39 0.47 -18.83
CA ARG A 217 0.07 1.39 -19.88
C ARG A 217 1.15 0.76 -20.76
N PRO A 218 1.23 1.14 -22.05
CA PRO A 218 2.29 0.69 -22.94
C PRO A 218 3.68 0.93 -22.34
N GLY A 219 4.55 -0.06 -22.39
CA GLY A 219 5.91 0.00 -21.82
C GLY A 219 6.03 -0.56 -20.39
N TYR A 220 4.92 -0.89 -19.73
CA TYR A 220 4.94 -1.56 -18.44
C TYR A 220 4.83 -3.09 -18.61
N ILE A 221 5.36 -3.83 -17.64
CA ILE A 221 5.42 -5.31 -17.68
C ILE A 221 4.04 -5.93 -17.93
N LEU A 222 3.01 -5.48 -17.20
CA LEU A 222 1.67 -6.06 -17.30
C LEU A 222 1.00 -5.81 -18.65
N SER A 223 1.34 -4.73 -19.37
CA SER A 223 0.88 -4.53 -20.73
C SER A 223 1.50 -5.54 -21.70
N LEU A 224 2.75 -5.96 -21.47
CA LEU A 224 3.44 -6.96 -22.27
C LEU A 224 2.89 -8.37 -22.03
N ILE A 225 2.53 -8.70 -20.79
CA ILE A 225 1.87 -9.95 -20.42
C ILE A 225 0.53 -10.08 -21.15
N HIS A 226 -0.29 -9.04 -21.13
CA HIS A 226 -1.61 -9.06 -21.78
C HIS A 226 -1.55 -9.15 -23.30
N ILE A 227 -0.51 -8.61 -23.94
CA ILE A 227 -0.29 -8.74 -25.40
C ILE A 227 0.13 -10.15 -25.79
N SER A 228 0.78 -10.91 -24.90
CA SER A 228 1.23 -12.29 -25.19
C SER A 228 0.14 -13.34 -25.00
N GLU A 229 -0.95 -13.06 -24.29
CA GLU A 229 -2.05 -14.01 -24.06
C GLU A 229 -3.03 -14.23 -25.22
N PRO A 230 -3.31 -13.28 -26.15
CA PRO A 230 -4.29 -13.51 -27.23
C PRO A 230 -3.98 -14.71 -28.14
N THR A 231 -2.73 -15.18 -28.14
CA THR A 231 -2.29 -16.30 -28.97
C THR A 231 -2.74 -17.68 -28.44
N ARG A 232 -3.17 -17.78 -27.17
CA ARG A 232 -3.61 -19.06 -26.58
C ARG A 232 -5.09 -19.39 -26.80
N LEU A 233 -5.95 -18.40 -27.02
CA LEU A 233 -7.38 -18.61 -27.27
C LEU A 233 -7.73 -18.92 -28.73
N GLY A 234 -6.77 -18.79 -29.64
CA GLY A 234 -6.95 -19.06 -31.08
C GLY A 234 -6.45 -20.44 -31.55
N MET A 235 -6.00 -21.31 -30.63
CA MET A 235 -5.47 -22.65 -30.96
C MET A 235 -6.23 -23.78 -30.25
N ILE A 236 -7.57 -23.72 -30.24
CA ILE A 236 -8.45 -24.86 -29.96
C ILE A 236 -9.39 -25.02 -31.13
#